data_6ed3f2b02cad9346468aadd7521bb71c
#
_entry.id   6ed3f2b02cad9346468aadd7521bb71c
#
_cell.length_a   1.000
_cell.length_b   1.000
_cell.length_c   1.000
_cell.angle_alpha   90.00
_cell.angle_beta   90.00
_cell.angle_gamma   90.00
#
_symmetry.space_group_name_H-M   'P 1'
#
loop_
_entity.id
_entity.type
_entity.pdbx_description
1 polymer ?
#
loop_
_entity_poly.entity_id
_entity_poly.type
_entity_poly.pdbx_seq_one_letter_code
_entity_poly.pdbx_strand_id
1 'polypeptide(L)'
;MHVVFREAQGLEETEIPIDLGQTPADLVVLSFSDSDLGAFSEGWKKEREGLPSLRLANLVALKHPTSVDTYIDQTLSGAKGILIRLIGGVQYWEYGLNQVYQLAQEKGIALAVLPADGREDTRLDEYSTIPKSTLQRLKKLTDTGGSKACLLYTSPSPRDGL
;
A
#
# COMPACT_ATOMS: atom_id res chain seq x y z
N MET A 1 -7.47 -2.50 13.69
CA MET A 1 -7.24 -1.90 12.36
C MET A 1 -7.46 -0.40 12.42
N HIS A 2 -6.62 0.32 11.74
CA HIS A 2 -6.73 1.77 11.66
C HIS A 2 -6.84 2.18 10.19
N VAL A 3 -7.90 2.90 9.85
CA VAL A 3 -8.19 3.32 8.47
C VAL A 3 -8.26 4.83 8.41
N VAL A 4 -7.56 5.42 7.43
CA VAL A 4 -7.63 6.85 7.17
C VAL A 4 -8.17 7.07 5.76
N PHE A 5 -9.33 7.71 5.68
CA PHE A 5 -9.93 8.13 4.42
C PHE A 5 -9.91 9.64 4.36
N ARG A 6 -9.70 10.19 3.17
CA ARG A 6 -9.75 11.62 2.96
C ARG A 6 -10.76 11.93 1.87
N GLU A 7 -11.62 12.87 2.17
CA GLU A 7 -12.53 13.41 1.16
C GLU A 7 -11.73 14.30 0.20
N ALA A 8 -12.27 14.48 -0.99
CA ALA A 8 -11.67 15.38 -1.96
C ALA A 8 -11.60 16.79 -1.38
N GLN A 9 -10.41 17.37 -1.43
CA GLN A 9 -10.16 18.68 -0.88
C GLN A 9 -9.62 19.60 -1.98
N GLY A 10 -9.50 20.87 -1.68
CA GLY A 10 -8.92 21.83 -2.61
C GLY A 10 -7.42 21.61 -2.78
N LEU A 11 -6.86 22.29 -3.78
CA LEU A 11 -5.43 22.20 -4.06
C LEU A 11 -4.56 22.56 -2.86
N GLU A 12 -5.02 23.46 -2.04
CA GLU A 12 -4.28 23.89 -0.86
C GLU A 12 -3.96 22.73 0.09
N GLU A 13 -4.89 21.79 0.24
CA GLU A 13 -4.66 20.66 1.14
C GLU A 13 -3.55 19.75 0.67
N THR A 14 -3.36 19.61 -0.63
CA THR A 14 -2.29 18.76 -1.15
C THR A 14 -0.93 19.40 -1.02
N GLU A 15 -0.87 20.70 -0.79
CA GLU A 15 0.38 21.43 -0.61
C GLU A 15 0.83 21.53 0.85
N ILE A 16 -0.06 21.21 1.79
CA ILE A 16 0.23 21.28 3.22
C ILE A 16 0.69 19.90 3.70
N PRO A 17 1.85 19.83 4.41
CA PRO A 17 2.27 18.56 4.98
C PRO A 17 1.25 18.00 5.95
N ILE A 18 1.00 16.70 5.88
CA ILE A 18 0.03 16.02 6.73
C ILE A 18 0.73 14.91 7.48
N ASP A 19 0.50 14.88 8.80
CA ASP A 19 0.93 13.77 9.65
C ASP A 19 -0.30 12.93 9.98
N LEU A 20 -0.35 11.72 9.46
CA LEU A 20 -1.49 10.82 9.69
C LEU A 20 -1.52 10.25 11.11
N GLY A 21 -0.41 10.28 11.80
CA GLY A 21 -0.34 9.81 13.18
C GLY A 21 -0.62 8.33 13.36
N GLN A 22 -0.45 7.52 12.32
CA GLN A 22 -0.67 6.09 12.42
C GLN A 22 0.53 5.38 13.03
N THR A 23 0.24 4.50 13.99
CA THR A 23 1.27 3.65 14.57
C THR A 23 1.66 2.54 13.58
N PRO A 24 2.86 1.95 13.72
CA PRO A 24 3.29 0.86 12.83
C PRO A 24 2.36 -0.34 12.89
N ALA A 25 2.31 -1.10 11.80
CA ALA A 25 1.59 -2.36 11.71
C ALA A 25 2.36 -3.29 10.77
N ASP A 26 2.03 -4.57 10.81
CA ASP A 26 2.72 -5.57 9.99
C ASP A 26 2.43 -5.37 8.50
N LEU A 27 1.20 -5.04 8.15
CA LEU A 27 0.78 -4.82 6.76
C LEU A 27 0.22 -3.41 6.59
N VAL A 28 0.69 -2.72 5.56
CA VAL A 28 0.19 -1.40 5.21
C VAL A 28 -0.29 -1.42 3.76
N VAL A 29 -1.51 -0.94 3.52
CA VAL A 29 -2.07 -0.84 2.18
C VAL A 29 -2.34 0.63 1.86
N LEU A 30 -1.78 1.10 0.76
CA LEU A 30 -1.90 2.47 0.30
C LEU A 30 -2.57 2.49 -1.07
N SER A 31 -3.58 3.33 -1.24
CA SER A 31 -4.29 3.45 -2.50
C SER A 31 -4.88 4.85 -2.64
N PHE A 32 -5.12 5.28 -3.87
CA PHE A 32 -5.89 6.50 -4.14
C PHE A 32 -7.40 6.25 -4.04
N SER A 33 -7.83 5.00 -3.95
CA SER A 33 -9.23 4.62 -3.97
C SER A 33 -9.73 4.21 -2.59
N ASP A 34 -10.70 4.93 -2.06
CA ASP A 34 -11.37 4.55 -0.81
C ASP A 34 -12.11 3.21 -0.95
N SER A 35 -12.57 2.90 -2.16
CA SER A 35 -13.21 1.60 -2.43
C SER A 35 -12.23 0.44 -2.22
N ASP A 36 -10.99 0.60 -2.69
CA ASP A 36 -9.96 -0.41 -2.47
C ASP A 36 -9.70 -0.58 -0.98
N LEU A 37 -9.52 0.54 -0.28
CA LEU A 37 -9.22 0.50 1.15
C LEU A 37 -10.36 -0.14 1.93
N GLY A 38 -11.61 0.16 1.54
CA GLY A 38 -12.78 -0.45 2.13
C GLY A 38 -12.82 -1.96 1.92
N ALA A 39 -12.46 -2.42 0.71
CA ALA A 39 -12.44 -3.85 0.41
C ALA A 39 -11.40 -4.58 1.24
N PHE A 40 -10.21 -4.01 1.39
CA PHE A 40 -9.18 -4.59 2.26
C PHE A 40 -9.62 -4.61 3.72
N SER A 41 -10.24 -3.53 4.18
CA SER A 41 -10.78 -3.45 5.54
C SER A 41 -11.80 -4.57 5.78
N GLU A 42 -12.70 -4.78 4.84
CA GLU A 42 -13.73 -5.81 4.97
C GLU A 42 -13.15 -7.22 4.99
N GLY A 43 -12.22 -7.50 4.09
CA GLY A 43 -11.54 -8.79 4.05
C GLY A 43 -10.79 -9.07 5.36
N TRP A 44 -10.11 -8.05 5.89
CA TRP A 44 -9.38 -8.19 7.15
C TRP A 44 -10.33 -8.47 8.32
N LYS A 45 -11.46 -7.76 8.37
CA LYS A 45 -12.44 -7.94 9.45
C LYS A 45 -13.06 -9.33 9.46
N LYS A 46 -13.28 -9.92 8.28
CA LYS A 46 -13.84 -11.26 8.16
C LYS A 46 -12.91 -12.34 8.71
N GLU A 47 -11.62 -12.17 8.51
CA GLU A 47 -10.62 -13.21 8.80
C GLU A 47 -9.57 -12.73 9.79
N ARG A 48 -9.89 -11.72 10.59
CA ARG A 48 -8.88 -11.06 11.44
C ARG A 48 -8.21 -11.96 12.46
N GLU A 49 -8.83 -13.08 12.78
CA GLU A 49 -8.20 -14.05 13.67
C GLU A 49 -7.01 -14.69 12.95
N GLY A 50 -5.83 -14.57 13.52
CA GLY A 50 -4.61 -15.08 12.90
C GLY A 50 -4.00 -14.20 11.83
N LEU A 51 -4.62 -13.07 11.49
CA LEU A 51 -4.05 -12.13 10.53
C LEU A 51 -3.13 -11.13 11.23
N PRO A 52 -2.11 -10.64 10.51
CA PRO A 52 -1.26 -9.58 11.04
C PRO A 52 -2.02 -8.27 11.17
N SER A 53 -1.47 -7.34 11.94
CA SER A 53 -2.04 -6.02 12.08
C SER A 53 -2.03 -5.26 10.74
N LEU A 54 -3.02 -4.40 10.54
CA LEU A 54 -3.24 -3.72 9.26
C LEU A 54 -3.38 -2.22 9.46
N ARG A 55 -2.76 -1.45 8.56
CA ARG A 55 -2.99 0.00 8.41
C ARG A 55 -3.38 0.30 6.98
N LEU A 56 -4.33 1.19 6.81
CA LEU A 56 -4.82 1.62 5.50
C LEU A 56 -4.75 3.14 5.43
N ALA A 57 -4.28 3.66 4.31
CA ALA A 57 -4.25 5.11 4.11
C ALA A 57 -4.44 5.46 2.64
N ASN A 58 -5.14 6.56 2.41
CA ASN A 58 -5.33 7.09 1.07
C ASN A 58 -4.10 7.94 0.69
N LEU A 59 -3.54 7.66 -0.48
CA LEU A 59 -2.34 8.33 -0.97
C LEU A 59 -2.53 9.83 -1.19
N VAL A 60 -3.76 10.29 -1.31
CA VAL A 60 -4.03 11.73 -1.42
C VAL A 60 -3.45 12.49 -0.21
N ALA A 61 -3.44 11.86 0.96
CA ALA A 61 -2.89 12.47 2.16
C ALA A 61 -1.35 12.44 2.20
N LEU A 62 -0.71 11.76 1.26
CA LEU A 62 0.74 11.56 1.24
C LEU A 62 1.39 12.14 -0.01
N LYS A 63 0.81 13.19 -0.60
CA LYS A 63 1.39 13.82 -1.79
C LYS A 63 2.56 14.74 -1.49
N HIS A 64 2.52 15.42 -0.37
CA HIS A 64 3.61 16.33 0.00
C HIS A 64 4.84 15.51 0.44
N PRO A 65 6.06 15.86 -0.02
CA PRO A 65 7.26 15.09 0.36
C PRO A 65 7.46 14.95 1.86
N THR A 66 7.19 15.98 2.64
CA THR A 66 7.30 15.91 4.11
C THR A 66 6.32 14.91 4.69
N SER A 67 5.10 14.84 4.13
CA SER A 67 4.11 13.86 4.57
C SER A 67 4.58 12.42 4.30
N VAL A 68 5.21 12.19 3.16
CA VAL A 68 5.80 10.89 2.82
C VAL A 68 6.89 10.53 3.83
N ASP A 69 7.83 11.44 4.05
CA ASP A 69 8.97 11.19 4.94
C ASP A 69 8.50 10.90 6.36
N THR A 70 7.53 11.66 6.86
CA THR A 70 6.96 11.46 8.18
C THR A 70 6.27 10.11 8.30
N TYR A 71 5.49 9.74 7.29
CA TYR A 71 4.79 8.47 7.27
C TYR A 71 5.74 7.29 7.23
N ILE A 72 6.83 7.41 6.46
CA ILE A 72 7.87 6.38 6.41
C ILE A 72 8.47 6.18 7.80
N ASP A 73 8.87 7.26 8.45
CA ASP A 73 9.50 7.16 9.77
C ASP A 73 8.56 6.62 10.84
N GLN A 74 7.31 7.06 10.83
CA GLN A 74 6.37 6.72 11.89
C GLN A 74 5.66 5.39 11.68
N THR A 75 5.39 5.04 10.42
CA THR A 75 4.50 3.92 10.13
C THR A 75 5.15 2.83 9.28
N LEU A 76 5.69 3.21 8.14
CA LEU A 76 6.17 2.21 7.17
C LEU A 76 7.43 1.49 7.62
N SER A 77 8.28 2.15 8.39
CA SER A 77 9.54 1.54 8.84
C SER A 77 9.34 0.31 9.71
N GLY A 78 8.16 0.17 10.33
CA GLY A 78 7.82 -1.00 11.14
C GLY A 78 7.03 -2.07 10.40
N ALA A 79 6.77 -1.89 9.11
CA ALA A 79 5.97 -2.84 8.34
C ALA A 79 6.79 -4.06 7.91
N LYS A 80 6.11 -5.18 7.74
CA LYS A 80 6.67 -6.38 7.12
C LYS A 80 6.28 -6.47 5.65
N GLY A 81 5.11 -5.92 5.31
CA GLY A 81 4.63 -5.87 3.94
C GLY A 81 3.93 -4.56 3.65
N ILE A 82 4.11 -4.07 2.44
CA ILE A 82 3.47 -2.83 1.96
C ILE A 82 2.88 -3.12 0.59
N LEU A 83 1.60 -2.81 0.43
CA LEU A 83 0.90 -2.92 -0.86
C LEU A 83 0.47 -1.53 -1.29
N ILE A 84 0.85 -1.15 -2.49
CA ILE A 84 0.50 0.16 -3.06
C ILE A 84 -0.26 -0.06 -4.36
N ARG A 85 -1.42 0.58 -4.50
CA ARG A 85 -2.17 0.58 -5.75
C ARG A 85 -2.24 1.99 -6.31
N LEU A 86 -1.76 2.15 -7.53
CA LEU A 86 -1.67 3.46 -8.19
C LEU A 86 -2.57 3.54 -9.41
N ILE A 87 -3.13 4.71 -9.62
CA ILE A 87 -3.85 5.06 -10.86
C ILE A 87 -2.97 6.04 -11.61
N GLY A 88 -2.77 5.80 -12.90
CA GLY A 88 -2.04 6.73 -13.76
C GLY A 88 -0.53 6.54 -13.83
N GLY A 89 0.02 5.62 -13.08
CA GLY A 89 1.43 5.26 -13.19
C GLY A 89 2.36 5.99 -12.21
N VAL A 90 3.65 5.79 -12.41
CA VAL A 90 4.71 6.26 -11.49
C VAL A 90 4.65 7.76 -11.22
N GLN A 91 4.37 8.56 -12.26
CA GLN A 91 4.42 10.02 -12.15
C GLN A 91 3.41 10.59 -11.15
N TYR A 92 2.38 9.84 -10.80
CA TYR A 92 1.36 10.34 -9.87
C TYR A 92 1.79 10.25 -8.41
N TRP A 93 2.85 9.51 -8.12
CA TRP A 93 3.39 9.44 -6.74
C TRP A 93 4.87 9.08 -6.78
N GLU A 94 5.61 9.70 -7.66
CA GLU A 94 7.01 9.31 -7.92
C GLU A 94 7.90 9.45 -6.68
N TYR A 95 7.81 10.56 -5.98
CA TYR A 95 8.63 10.76 -4.79
C TYR A 95 8.36 9.68 -3.74
N GLY A 96 7.08 9.42 -3.47
CA GLY A 96 6.69 8.41 -2.50
C GLY A 96 7.16 7.02 -2.89
N LEU A 97 7.01 6.65 -4.17
CA LEU A 97 7.47 5.35 -4.65
C LEU A 97 8.96 5.17 -4.45
N ASN A 98 9.75 6.17 -4.79
CA ASN A 98 11.20 6.09 -4.65
C ASN A 98 11.61 5.91 -3.19
N GLN A 99 10.98 6.67 -2.30
CA GLN A 99 11.30 6.60 -0.88
C GLN A 99 10.88 5.27 -0.25
N VAL A 100 9.69 4.78 -0.60
CA VAL A 100 9.21 3.50 -0.09
C VAL A 100 10.02 2.33 -0.62
N TYR A 101 10.37 2.38 -1.91
CA TYR A 101 11.20 1.34 -2.51
C TYR A 101 12.56 1.26 -1.82
N GLN A 102 13.18 2.40 -1.59
CA GLN A 102 14.46 2.48 -0.89
C GLN A 102 14.37 1.90 0.52
N LEU A 103 13.31 2.27 1.26
CA LEU A 103 13.06 1.73 2.58
C LEU A 103 12.90 0.20 2.54
N ALA A 104 12.13 -0.29 1.57
CA ALA A 104 11.87 -1.73 1.46
C ALA A 104 13.16 -2.51 1.20
N GLN A 105 14.04 -1.97 0.36
CA GLN A 105 15.33 -2.61 0.10
C GLN A 105 16.24 -2.60 1.33
N GLU A 106 16.28 -1.49 2.05
CA GLU A 106 17.13 -1.37 3.22
C GLU A 106 16.69 -2.27 4.36
N LYS A 107 15.39 -2.44 4.55
CA LYS A 107 14.85 -3.17 5.69
C LYS A 107 14.30 -4.55 5.35
N GLY A 108 14.38 -4.95 4.09
CA GLY A 108 13.86 -6.26 3.69
C GLY A 108 12.35 -6.36 3.75
N ILE A 109 11.63 -5.27 3.49
CA ILE A 109 10.17 -5.26 3.51
C ILE A 109 9.63 -5.79 2.19
N ALA A 110 8.61 -6.64 2.25
CA ALA A 110 7.93 -7.13 1.04
C ALA A 110 7.06 -6.00 0.47
N LEU A 111 7.45 -5.49 -0.70
CA LEU A 111 6.74 -4.39 -1.35
C LEU A 111 6.11 -4.84 -2.65
N ALA A 112 4.82 -4.60 -2.80
CA ALA A 112 4.07 -4.84 -4.03
C ALA A 112 3.47 -3.52 -4.51
N VAL A 113 3.78 -3.13 -5.74
CA VAL A 113 3.23 -1.93 -6.36
C VAL A 113 2.45 -2.35 -7.59
N LEU A 114 1.15 -2.07 -7.57
CA LEU A 114 0.22 -2.55 -8.59
C LEU A 114 -0.55 -1.40 -9.23
N PRO A 115 -0.88 -1.51 -10.54
CA PRO A 115 -1.80 -0.56 -11.15
C PRO A 115 -3.23 -0.83 -10.64
N ALA A 116 -3.99 0.24 -10.48
CA ALA A 116 -5.37 0.15 -9.98
C ALA A 116 -6.42 0.35 -11.07
N ASP A 117 -5.98 0.56 -12.30
CA ASP A 117 -6.87 0.88 -13.43
C ASP A 117 -7.02 -0.29 -14.43
N GLY A 118 -6.61 -1.49 -14.03
CA GLY A 118 -6.77 -2.69 -14.84
C GLY A 118 -5.73 -2.85 -15.94
N ARG A 119 -4.89 -1.86 -16.19
CA ARG A 119 -3.84 -1.93 -17.21
C ARG A 119 -2.54 -2.46 -16.61
N GLU A 120 -1.77 -3.13 -17.44
CA GLU A 120 -0.43 -3.53 -17.02
C GLU A 120 0.51 -2.34 -17.10
N ASP A 121 1.37 -2.23 -16.11
CA ASP A 121 2.39 -1.20 -16.09
C ASP A 121 3.71 -1.82 -15.59
N THR A 122 4.57 -2.16 -16.54
CA THR A 122 5.83 -2.82 -16.22
C THR A 122 6.78 -1.93 -15.43
N ARG A 123 6.60 -0.60 -15.50
CA ARG A 123 7.43 0.31 -14.69
C ARG A 123 7.11 0.19 -13.21
N LEU A 124 5.86 -0.13 -12.86
CA LEU A 124 5.49 -0.35 -11.46
C LEU A 124 6.12 -1.65 -10.93
N ASP A 125 6.27 -2.65 -11.78
CA ASP A 125 6.90 -3.92 -11.37
C ASP A 125 8.32 -3.70 -10.86
N GLU A 126 9.03 -2.70 -11.38
CA GLU A 126 10.40 -2.41 -10.97
C GLU A 126 10.49 -1.90 -9.54
N TYR A 127 9.40 -1.37 -9.00
CA TYR A 127 9.33 -0.90 -7.62
C TYR A 127 8.91 -1.99 -6.64
N SER A 128 8.58 -3.18 -7.13
CA SER A 128 8.17 -4.30 -6.26
C SER A 128 9.37 -5.15 -5.88
N THR A 129 9.36 -5.64 -4.63
CA THR A 129 10.45 -6.48 -4.12
C THR A 129 10.03 -7.95 -3.99
N ILE A 130 8.77 -8.27 -4.26
CA ILE A 130 8.26 -9.65 -4.21
C ILE A 130 8.41 -10.31 -5.58
N PRO A 131 8.36 -11.66 -5.65
CA PRO A 131 8.47 -12.35 -6.92
C PRO A 131 7.36 -11.94 -7.90
N LYS A 132 7.70 -11.91 -9.16
CA LYS A 132 6.77 -11.49 -10.22
C LYS A 132 5.50 -12.32 -10.27
N SER A 133 5.61 -13.63 -10.04
CA SER A 133 4.45 -14.51 -10.01
C SER A 133 3.47 -14.15 -8.90
N THR A 134 3.98 -13.81 -7.73
CA THR A 134 3.17 -13.36 -6.60
C THR A 134 2.51 -12.02 -6.91
N LEU A 135 3.27 -11.12 -7.53
CA LEU A 135 2.77 -9.81 -7.92
C LEU A 135 1.59 -9.92 -8.89
N GLN A 136 1.68 -10.82 -9.87
CA GLN A 136 0.61 -11.04 -10.84
C GLN A 136 -0.63 -11.64 -10.19
N ARG A 137 -0.47 -12.54 -9.24
CA ARG A 137 -1.59 -13.10 -8.48
C ARG A 137 -2.30 -12.03 -7.67
N LEU A 138 -1.54 -11.18 -7.01
CA LEU A 138 -2.10 -10.06 -6.25
C LEU A 138 -2.88 -9.11 -7.17
N LYS A 139 -2.31 -8.77 -8.32
CA LYS A 139 -2.97 -7.90 -9.28
C LYS A 139 -4.32 -8.47 -9.70
N LYS A 140 -4.35 -9.74 -10.05
CA LYS A 140 -5.57 -10.39 -10.46
C LYS A 140 -6.63 -10.36 -9.36
N LEU A 141 -6.24 -10.62 -8.13
CA LEU A 141 -7.17 -10.63 -7.00
C LEU A 141 -7.66 -9.23 -6.65
N THR A 142 -6.79 -8.22 -6.72
CA THR A 142 -7.21 -6.84 -6.44
C THR A 142 -8.13 -6.30 -7.52
N ASP A 143 -7.94 -6.69 -8.77
CA ASP A 143 -8.80 -6.29 -9.88
C ASP A 143 -10.21 -6.92 -9.78
N THR A 144 -10.33 -8.07 -9.10
CA THR A 144 -11.61 -8.76 -8.93
C THR A 144 -12.32 -8.43 -7.61
N GLY A 145 -11.66 -7.66 -6.72
CA GLY A 145 -12.25 -7.25 -5.46
C GLY A 145 -11.33 -7.53 -4.28
N GLY A 146 -10.81 -6.54 -3.66
CA GLY A 146 -9.65 -6.55 -2.78
C GLY A 146 -9.62 -7.47 -1.56
N SER A 147 -10.78 -7.99 -1.09
CA SER A 147 -10.77 -8.76 0.16
C SER A 147 -9.94 -10.04 0.08
N LYS A 148 -10.00 -10.74 -1.06
CA LYS A 148 -9.18 -11.94 -1.26
C LYS A 148 -7.71 -11.62 -1.41
N ALA A 149 -7.40 -10.48 -2.00
CA ALA A 149 -6.01 -10.04 -2.13
C ALA A 149 -5.38 -9.80 -0.76
N CYS A 150 -6.15 -9.23 0.17
CA CYS A 150 -5.70 -9.06 1.54
C CYS A 150 -5.33 -10.39 2.17
N LEU A 151 -6.19 -11.40 2.01
CA LEU A 151 -5.93 -12.72 2.56
C LEU A 151 -4.69 -13.36 1.95
N LEU A 152 -4.51 -13.25 0.64
CA LEU A 152 -3.33 -13.81 -0.02
C LEU A 152 -2.05 -13.12 0.47
N TYR A 153 -2.06 -11.79 0.55
CA TYR A 153 -0.86 -11.04 0.91
C TYR A 153 -0.44 -11.28 2.35
N THR A 154 -1.41 -11.51 3.24
CA THR A 154 -1.14 -11.74 4.65
C THR A 154 -0.93 -13.20 5.00
N SER A 155 -1.23 -14.13 4.09
CA SER A 155 -1.02 -15.56 4.35
C SER A 155 0.45 -15.86 4.61
N PRO A 156 0.74 -16.68 5.64
CA PRO A 156 2.11 -17.16 5.81
C PRO A 156 2.43 -18.06 4.62
N SER A 157 3.24 -17.58 3.71
CA SER A 157 3.59 -18.33 2.53
C SER A 157 4.98 -18.88 2.65
N PRO A 158 5.10 -20.14 2.39
CA PRO A 158 6.44 -20.68 2.30
C PRO A 158 7.15 -20.05 1.15
N ARG A 159 7.14 -19.52 0.95
CA ARG A 159 7.48 -19.02 0.07
C ARG A 159 7.62 -17.96 -0.17
N ASP A 160 7.06 -18.32 0.18
CA ASP A 160 6.94 -17.45 -0.07
C ASP A 160 7.36 -16.67 0.02
N GLY A 161 7.46 -16.92 0.24
CA GLY A 161 7.81 -16.41 0.06
C GLY A 161 7.86 -15.69 -0.06
N LEU A 162 7.59 -15.73 0.21
CA LEU A 162 7.63 -15.25 -0.08
C LEU A 162 7.95 -15.07 -0.24
#